data_5c89344890fee5f0ac292c248d8f7ce4
#
_entry.id   5c89344890fee5f0ac292c248d8f7ce4
#
_cell.length_a   1.000
_cell.length_b   1.000
_cell.length_c   1.000
_cell.angle_alpha   90.00
_cell.angle_beta   90.00
_cell.angle_gamma   90.00
#
_symmetry.space_group_name_H-M   'P 1'
#
loop_
_entity.id
_entity.type
_entity.pdbx_description
1 polymer ?
#
loop_
_entity_poly.entity_id
_entity_poly.type
_entity_poly.pdbx_seq_one_letter_code
_entity_poly.pdbx_strand_id
1 'polypeptide(L)'
;MIFGHCKRSSNRNLNFMCKTLILKLSLVFILLVFVTLVSGAQPLLNQPINNVNLRTGETLEYSVKVKGIPAGSQIMQIKGQKTIGGRTVYHLQSHSFANSFFYLFYPFSDQVDSYVLKDNFCPLKFQRYLIDGKYNGSTIINIDDSKLVAEIIKDKKRYEVKVPSGVQDELSMLYLIRLRKVEVGNEYEFSAIVGSKVYNIVVQVLRTEEIKTIFGRTKTIVLRSMPRDALLWITNDENQIPVRLEINTKIGKLIADLKAMS
;
A
#
# COMPACT_ATOMS: atom_id res chain seq x y z
N MET A 1 54.53 8.52 59.39
CA MET A 1 54.46 9.90 58.89
C MET A 1 55.01 9.97 57.48
N ILE A 2 54.33 10.67 56.64
CA ILE A 2 54.74 11.22 55.35
C ILE A 2 54.33 10.42 54.10
N PHE A 3 53.37 10.98 53.49
CA PHE A 3 52.75 10.73 52.21
C PHE A 3 53.70 10.79 51.02
N GLY A 4 53.49 9.91 50.04
CA GLY A 4 54.13 9.94 48.74
C GLY A 4 53.04 9.98 47.60
N HIS A 5 53.05 11.05 46.89
CA HIS A 5 52.13 11.33 45.73
C HIS A 5 52.37 10.36 44.57
N CYS A 6 51.38 9.68 44.16
CA CYS A 6 51.35 8.93 42.89
C CYS A 6 50.85 9.84 41.74
N LYS A 7 51.72 10.03 40.74
CA LYS A 7 51.43 10.83 39.51
C LYS A 7 50.33 10.21 38.66
N ARG A 8 49.22 10.87 38.58
CA ARG A 8 48.08 10.61 37.67
C ARG A 8 48.17 11.52 36.44
N SER A 9 48.99 11.11 35.45
CA SER A 9 49.14 11.92 34.22
C SER A 9 49.54 11.11 33.00
N SER A 10 48.77 10.14 32.58
CA SER A 10 48.98 9.49 31.27
C SER A 10 47.74 9.00 30.58
N ASN A 11 46.54 9.06 31.21
CA ASN A 11 45.33 8.46 30.60
C ASN A 11 44.41 9.44 29.89
N ARG A 12 44.67 10.74 29.87
CA ARG A 12 43.78 11.70 29.19
C ARG A 12 44.04 11.83 27.68
N ASN A 13 45.27 11.64 27.24
CA ASN A 13 45.60 11.79 25.80
C ASN A 13 45.21 10.57 24.96
N LEU A 14 45.25 9.35 25.55
CA LEU A 14 44.80 8.14 24.84
C LEU A 14 43.28 8.13 24.62
N ASN A 15 42.48 8.61 25.59
CA ASN A 15 41.05 8.69 25.47
C ASN A 15 40.59 9.76 24.49
N PHE A 16 41.37 10.84 24.33
CA PHE A 16 41.01 11.90 23.35
C PHE A 16 41.33 11.46 21.91
N MET A 17 42.45 10.77 21.67
CA MET A 17 42.78 10.19 20.35
C MET A 17 41.84 9.08 19.96
N CYS A 18 41.41 8.22 20.90
CA CYS A 18 40.46 7.15 20.61
C CYS A 18 39.05 7.70 20.28
N LYS A 19 38.58 8.73 21.01
CA LYS A 19 37.28 9.40 20.71
C LYS A 19 37.27 10.12 19.36
N THR A 20 38.38 10.78 18.97
CA THR A 20 38.49 11.44 17.66
C THR A 20 38.58 10.45 16.51
N LEU A 21 39.23 9.28 16.73
CA LEU A 21 39.28 8.23 15.71
C LEU A 21 37.94 7.54 15.53
N ILE A 22 37.24 7.24 16.63
CA ILE A 22 35.88 6.65 16.57
C ILE A 22 34.86 7.65 15.94
N LEU A 23 34.98 8.95 16.26
CA LEU A 23 34.12 9.97 15.66
C LEU A 23 34.36 10.12 14.15
N LYS A 24 35.61 10.03 13.68
CA LYS A 24 35.93 10.06 12.24
C LYS A 24 35.52 8.80 11.50
N LEU A 25 35.63 7.62 12.12
CA LEU A 25 35.11 6.35 11.56
C LEU A 25 33.58 6.34 11.54
N SER A 26 32.91 6.89 12.55
CA SER A 26 31.45 6.97 12.56
C SER A 26 30.92 7.95 11.50
N LEU A 27 31.61 9.07 11.23
CA LEU A 27 31.23 10.02 10.19
C LEU A 27 31.42 9.42 8.78
N VAL A 28 32.47 8.65 8.54
CA VAL A 28 32.69 7.94 7.27
C VAL A 28 31.67 6.83 7.08
N PHE A 29 31.28 6.12 8.16
CA PHE A 29 30.26 5.09 8.08
C PHE A 29 28.86 5.70 7.88
N ILE A 30 28.54 6.85 8.49
CA ILE A 30 27.31 7.60 8.26
C ILE A 30 27.29 8.16 6.84
N LEU A 31 28.42 8.63 6.29
CA LEU A 31 28.49 9.12 4.89
C LEU A 31 28.33 7.95 3.89
N LEU A 32 28.85 6.77 4.17
CA LEU A 32 28.68 5.57 3.34
C LEU A 32 27.26 5.00 3.41
N VAL A 33 26.57 5.13 4.55
CA VAL A 33 25.15 4.72 4.68
C VAL A 33 24.21 5.75 4.02
N PHE A 34 24.60 7.04 3.93
CA PHE A 34 23.81 8.05 3.23
C PHE A 34 23.94 7.99 1.70
N VAL A 35 24.97 7.37 1.15
CA VAL A 35 25.16 7.21 -0.30
C VAL A 35 24.38 6.00 -0.85
N THR A 36 23.87 5.10 -0.01
CA THR A 36 23.08 3.93 -0.44
C THR A 36 21.57 4.10 -0.34
N LEU A 37 21.05 5.28 -0.02
CA LEU A 37 19.63 5.61 0.03
C LEU A 37 19.19 6.49 -1.14
N VAL A 38 19.82 6.38 -2.30
CA VAL A 38 19.13 6.65 -3.55
C VAL A 38 18.29 5.40 -3.80
N SER A 39 17.06 5.39 -3.29
CA SER A 39 16.07 4.41 -3.67
C SER A 39 16.00 4.41 -5.20
N GLY A 40 16.46 3.34 -5.80
CA GLY A 40 16.38 3.12 -7.25
C GLY A 40 14.94 2.81 -7.70
N ALA A 41 13.95 3.16 -6.88
CA ALA A 41 12.53 2.93 -7.16
C ALA A 41 12.11 3.74 -8.39
N GLN A 42 11.52 3.04 -9.35
CA GLN A 42 11.03 3.63 -10.59
C GLN A 42 9.59 4.09 -10.42
N PRO A 43 9.20 5.25 -10.99
CA PRO A 43 7.80 5.66 -10.98
C PRO A 43 6.92 4.61 -11.66
N LEU A 44 5.96 4.00 -10.91
CA LEU A 44 5.08 2.96 -11.44
C LEU A 44 4.20 3.49 -12.58
N LEU A 45 3.79 4.75 -12.50
CA LEU A 45 2.98 5.41 -13.53
C LEU A 45 3.67 5.47 -14.91
N ASN A 46 5.01 5.45 -14.94
CA ASN A 46 5.80 5.50 -16.17
C ASN A 46 6.08 4.11 -16.76
N GLN A 47 5.71 3.02 -16.06
CA GLN A 47 5.90 1.68 -16.60
C GLN A 47 4.93 1.40 -17.76
N PRO A 48 5.30 0.54 -18.71
CA PRO A 48 4.42 0.14 -19.80
C PRO A 48 3.08 -0.38 -19.26
N ILE A 49 2.00 -0.04 -19.95
CA ILE A 49 0.67 -0.56 -19.64
C ILE A 49 0.61 -2.00 -20.13
N ASN A 50 0.21 -2.91 -19.24
CA ASN A 50 -0.14 -4.27 -19.65
C ASN A 50 -1.40 -4.24 -20.51
N ASN A 51 -1.55 -5.22 -21.40
CA ASN A 51 -2.79 -5.43 -22.17
C ASN A 51 -3.95 -5.94 -21.30
N VAL A 52 -4.01 -5.51 -20.05
CA VAL A 52 -5.09 -5.86 -19.11
C VAL A 52 -6.39 -5.23 -19.58
N ASN A 53 -7.32 -6.06 -19.95
CA ASN A 53 -8.67 -5.60 -20.21
C ASN A 53 -9.44 -5.55 -18.88
N LEU A 54 -9.58 -4.35 -18.33
CA LEU A 54 -10.47 -4.12 -17.18
C LEU A 54 -11.92 -4.34 -17.64
N ARG A 55 -12.42 -5.55 -17.44
CA ARG A 55 -13.75 -5.95 -17.92
C ARG A 55 -14.81 -5.38 -16.98
N THR A 56 -15.78 -4.65 -17.56
CA THR A 56 -17.01 -4.31 -16.85
C THR A 56 -17.69 -5.58 -16.35
N GLY A 57 -18.05 -5.60 -15.07
CA GLY A 57 -18.63 -6.77 -14.40
C GLY A 57 -17.61 -7.71 -13.76
N GLU A 58 -16.29 -7.53 -14.01
CA GLU A 58 -15.29 -8.36 -13.31
C GLU A 58 -15.51 -8.30 -11.81
N THR A 59 -15.61 -9.47 -11.19
CA THR A 59 -15.78 -9.62 -9.74
C THR A 59 -14.73 -10.57 -9.20
N LEU A 60 -14.00 -10.12 -8.17
CA LEU A 60 -13.03 -10.90 -7.43
C LEU A 60 -13.53 -11.07 -5.99
N GLU A 61 -13.80 -12.30 -5.56
CA GLU A 61 -14.24 -12.62 -4.21
C GLU A 61 -13.10 -13.24 -3.40
N TYR A 62 -12.84 -12.69 -2.22
CA TYR A 62 -11.81 -13.16 -1.31
C TYR A 62 -12.39 -13.71 -0.03
N SER A 63 -11.82 -14.81 0.48
CA SER A 63 -11.99 -15.27 1.84
C SER A 63 -10.94 -14.61 2.73
N VAL A 64 -11.38 -13.95 3.79
CA VAL A 64 -10.48 -13.24 4.72
C VAL A 64 -10.34 -14.02 6.01
N LYS A 65 -9.10 -14.28 6.42
CA LYS A 65 -8.72 -14.94 7.66
C LYS A 65 -7.89 -14.01 8.54
N VAL A 66 -8.08 -14.09 9.84
CA VAL A 66 -7.23 -13.42 10.85
C VAL A 66 -6.67 -14.49 11.77
N LYS A 67 -5.33 -14.58 11.88
CA LYS A 67 -4.65 -15.66 12.63
C LYS A 67 -5.10 -17.08 12.19
N GLY A 68 -5.39 -17.26 10.89
CA GLY A 68 -5.88 -18.53 10.34
C GLY A 68 -7.38 -18.80 10.53
N ILE A 69 -8.11 -18.00 11.29
CA ILE A 69 -9.54 -18.17 11.54
C ILE A 69 -10.33 -17.39 10.47
N PRO A 70 -11.31 -18.03 9.79
CA PRO A 70 -12.16 -17.34 8.83
C PRO A 70 -12.93 -16.19 9.51
N ALA A 71 -12.64 -14.95 9.09
CA ALA A 71 -13.17 -13.74 9.74
C ALA A 71 -14.21 -13.01 8.88
N GLY A 72 -14.13 -13.12 7.56
CA GLY A 72 -15.03 -12.39 6.69
C GLY A 72 -14.74 -12.63 5.20
N SER A 73 -15.23 -11.74 4.39
CA SER A 73 -15.04 -11.74 2.94
C SER A 73 -14.77 -10.34 2.42
N GLN A 74 -14.15 -10.27 1.25
CA GLN A 74 -14.00 -9.04 0.47
C GLN A 74 -14.43 -9.32 -0.97
N ILE A 75 -15.23 -8.42 -1.54
CA ILE A 75 -15.64 -8.45 -2.93
C ILE A 75 -15.09 -7.20 -3.60
N MET A 76 -14.35 -7.37 -4.68
CA MET A 76 -13.85 -6.28 -5.52
C MET A 76 -14.50 -6.37 -6.89
N GLN A 77 -15.00 -5.25 -7.41
CA GLN A 77 -15.76 -5.23 -8.68
C GLN A 77 -15.37 -4.04 -9.55
N ILE A 78 -15.36 -4.26 -10.85
CA ILE A 78 -15.39 -3.20 -11.86
C ILE A 78 -16.84 -3.04 -12.28
N LYS A 79 -17.53 -2.07 -11.70
CA LYS A 79 -18.98 -1.83 -11.94
C LYS A 79 -19.29 -1.35 -13.36
N GLY A 80 -18.28 -0.81 -14.06
CA GLY A 80 -18.41 -0.29 -15.41
C GLY A 80 -17.85 1.12 -15.57
N GLN A 81 -18.29 1.79 -16.63
CA GLN A 81 -17.89 3.16 -16.92
C GLN A 81 -19.02 4.14 -16.59
N LYS A 82 -18.66 5.34 -16.17
CA LYS A 82 -19.57 6.46 -15.91
C LYS A 82 -18.98 7.75 -16.45
N THR A 83 -19.77 8.80 -16.54
CA THR A 83 -19.31 10.15 -16.88
C THR A 83 -19.44 11.04 -15.64
N ILE A 84 -18.35 11.66 -15.23
CA ILE A 84 -18.28 12.63 -14.13
C ILE A 84 -17.62 13.89 -14.65
N GLY A 85 -18.33 15.02 -14.60
CA GLY A 85 -17.82 16.31 -15.11
C GLY A 85 -17.38 16.27 -16.58
N GLY A 86 -18.10 15.51 -17.43
CA GLY A 86 -17.76 15.34 -18.85
C GLY A 86 -16.60 14.36 -19.13
N ARG A 87 -16.00 13.74 -18.11
CA ARG A 87 -14.85 12.82 -18.23
C ARG A 87 -15.30 11.38 -17.99
N THR A 88 -14.85 10.45 -18.82
CA THR A 88 -15.15 9.02 -18.66
C THR A 88 -14.29 8.43 -17.56
N VAL A 89 -14.92 7.75 -16.60
CA VAL A 89 -14.27 7.07 -15.48
C VAL A 89 -14.67 5.61 -15.39
N TYR A 90 -13.78 4.76 -14.90
CA TYR A 90 -14.13 3.44 -14.36
C TYR A 90 -14.68 3.62 -12.95
N HIS A 91 -15.75 2.92 -12.63
CA HIS A 91 -16.27 2.78 -11.28
C HIS A 91 -15.77 1.46 -10.69
N LEU A 92 -14.80 1.56 -9.79
CA LEU A 92 -14.26 0.45 -9.01
C LEU A 92 -14.98 0.42 -7.66
N GLN A 93 -15.32 -0.78 -7.19
CA GLN A 93 -15.95 -0.96 -5.88
C GLN A 93 -15.24 -2.07 -5.11
N SER A 94 -15.10 -1.90 -3.81
CA SER A 94 -14.68 -2.94 -2.87
C SER A 94 -15.62 -2.96 -1.68
N HIS A 95 -16.04 -4.14 -1.25
CA HIS A 95 -16.83 -4.34 -0.04
C HIS A 95 -16.22 -5.44 0.81
N SER A 96 -15.69 -5.09 1.97
CA SER A 96 -15.16 -6.00 2.97
C SER A 96 -16.11 -6.07 4.15
N PHE A 97 -16.44 -7.28 4.63
CA PHE A 97 -17.38 -7.46 5.74
C PHE A 97 -17.05 -8.68 6.57
N ALA A 98 -17.36 -8.61 7.87
CA ALA A 98 -17.24 -9.74 8.79
C ALA A 98 -18.25 -10.83 8.43
N ASN A 99 -17.89 -12.11 8.65
CA ASN A 99 -18.86 -13.19 8.56
C ASN A 99 -19.91 -13.07 9.69
N SER A 100 -21.02 -13.80 9.57
CA SER A 100 -22.16 -13.69 10.50
C SER A 100 -21.78 -13.93 11.97
N PHE A 101 -20.85 -14.85 12.23
CA PHE A 101 -20.39 -15.16 13.57
C PHE A 101 -19.60 -13.98 14.19
N PHE A 102 -18.61 -13.45 13.47
CA PHE A 102 -17.82 -12.33 13.98
C PHE A 102 -18.62 -11.02 14.03
N TYR A 103 -19.55 -10.82 13.10
CA TYR A 103 -20.41 -9.64 13.07
C TYR A 103 -21.22 -9.45 14.37
N LEU A 104 -21.63 -10.53 15.02
CA LEU A 104 -22.35 -10.47 16.30
C LEU A 104 -21.52 -9.83 17.43
N PHE A 105 -20.20 -10.04 17.41
CA PHE A 105 -19.29 -9.53 18.47
C PHE A 105 -18.61 -8.23 18.04
N TYR A 106 -18.35 -8.09 16.75
CA TYR A 106 -17.64 -6.95 16.19
C TYR A 106 -18.19 -6.64 14.78
N PRO A 107 -19.23 -5.79 14.69
CA PRO A 107 -19.76 -5.37 13.41
C PRO A 107 -18.67 -4.71 12.57
N PHE A 108 -18.40 -5.28 11.39
CA PHE A 108 -17.44 -4.72 10.44
C PHE A 108 -17.99 -4.77 9.03
N SER A 109 -18.03 -3.61 8.39
CA SER A 109 -18.36 -3.46 6.98
C SER A 109 -17.63 -2.23 6.43
N ASP A 110 -16.87 -2.40 5.37
CA ASP A 110 -16.10 -1.34 4.72
C ASP A 110 -16.40 -1.36 3.22
N GLN A 111 -17.24 -0.44 2.78
CA GLN A 111 -17.56 -0.24 1.37
C GLN A 111 -16.78 0.95 0.83
N VAL A 112 -16.10 0.73 -0.28
CA VAL A 112 -15.29 1.71 -0.98
C VAL A 112 -15.73 1.78 -2.43
N ASP A 113 -15.95 2.99 -2.94
CA ASP A 113 -16.18 3.30 -4.34
C ASP A 113 -15.09 4.27 -4.82
N SER A 114 -14.37 3.92 -5.89
CA SER A 114 -13.36 4.75 -6.53
C SER A 114 -13.74 5.00 -7.98
N TYR A 115 -13.63 6.24 -8.42
CA TYR A 115 -13.93 6.67 -9.78
C TYR A 115 -12.64 7.18 -10.43
N VAL A 116 -12.04 6.34 -11.26
CA VAL A 116 -10.74 6.60 -11.89
C VAL A 116 -10.91 6.96 -13.36
N LEU A 117 -10.14 7.94 -13.81
CA LEU A 117 -10.14 8.36 -15.21
C LEU A 117 -9.72 7.20 -16.12
N LYS A 118 -10.41 7.05 -17.25
CA LYS A 118 -10.07 6.02 -18.21
C LYS A 118 -8.72 6.25 -18.88
N ASP A 119 -8.36 7.51 -19.11
CA ASP A 119 -7.19 7.87 -19.94
C ASP A 119 -5.85 7.69 -19.23
N ASN A 120 -5.77 8.09 -17.96
CA ASN A 120 -4.52 8.11 -17.21
C ASN A 120 -4.59 7.33 -15.87
N PHE A 121 -5.74 6.73 -15.58
CA PHE A 121 -6.02 5.98 -14.36
C PHE A 121 -5.85 6.78 -13.06
N CYS A 122 -6.00 8.11 -13.12
CA CYS A 122 -6.01 8.96 -11.93
C CYS A 122 -7.41 8.99 -11.30
N PRO A 123 -7.57 8.78 -9.99
CA PRO A 123 -8.87 8.89 -9.34
C PRO A 123 -9.35 10.34 -9.32
N LEU A 124 -10.63 10.55 -9.62
CA LEU A 124 -11.33 11.82 -9.47
C LEU A 124 -12.08 11.88 -8.15
N LYS A 125 -12.63 10.75 -7.72
CA LYS A 125 -13.46 10.68 -6.53
C LYS A 125 -13.31 9.33 -5.85
N PHE A 126 -13.22 9.37 -4.54
CA PHE A 126 -13.25 8.21 -3.65
C PHE A 126 -14.35 8.39 -2.61
N GLN A 127 -15.08 7.32 -2.32
CA GLN A 127 -16.11 7.32 -1.28
C GLN A 127 -15.94 6.07 -0.42
N ARG A 128 -16.06 6.21 0.90
CA ARG A 128 -15.99 5.11 1.85
C ARG A 128 -17.11 5.21 2.86
N TYR A 129 -17.76 4.10 3.13
CA TYR A 129 -18.70 3.90 4.22
C TYR A 129 -18.16 2.81 5.12
N LEU A 130 -17.82 3.16 6.36
CA LEU A 130 -17.13 2.26 7.29
C LEU A 130 -17.96 2.06 8.56
N ILE A 131 -18.24 0.79 8.85
CA ILE A 131 -18.67 0.32 10.17
C ILE A 131 -17.49 -0.45 10.75
N ASP A 132 -16.97 -0.01 11.91
CA ASP A 132 -15.82 -0.61 12.58
C ASP A 132 -16.08 -0.65 14.10
N GLY A 133 -16.71 -1.73 14.56
CA GLY A 133 -17.24 -1.86 15.91
C GLY A 133 -18.34 -0.82 16.17
N LYS A 134 -18.05 0.13 17.05
CA LYS A 134 -18.98 1.22 17.39
C LYS A 134 -18.87 2.44 16.46
N TYR A 135 -17.82 2.50 15.65
CA TYR A 135 -17.64 3.59 14.70
C TYR A 135 -18.50 3.35 13.45
N ASN A 136 -19.22 4.38 13.04
CA ASN A 136 -19.97 4.40 11.78
C ASN A 136 -19.74 5.76 11.14
N GLY A 137 -19.07 5.80 10.01
CA GLY A 137 -18.68 7.04 9.38
C GLY A 137 -18.50 6.94 7.88
N SER A 138 -18.38 8.11 7.24
CA SER A 138 -18.14 8.22 5.82
C SER A 138 -16.97 9.13 5.52
N THR A 139 -16.31 8.83 4.40
CA THR A 139 -15.25 9.68 3.86
C THR A 139 -15.49 9.86 2.36
N ILE A 140 -15.43 11.10 1.89
CA ILE A 140 -15.47 11.45 0.47
C ILE A 140 -14.18 12.20 0.18
N ILE A 141 -13.47 11.82 -0.87
CA ILE A 141 -12.28 12.53 -1.36
C ILE A 141 -12.56 12.91 -2.80
N ASN A 142 -12.51 14.20 -3.10
CA ASN A 142 -12.58 14.73 -4.45
C ASN A 142 -11.19 15.22 -4.84
N ILE A 143 -10.61 14.69 -5.91
CA ILE A 143 -9.25 15.02 -6.36
C ILE A 143 -9.33 15.93 -7.58
N ASP A 144 -8.70 17.09 -7.47
CA ASP A 144 -8.48 18.02 -8.59
C ASP A 144 -7.01 17.94 -9.00
N ASP A 145 -6.73 17.09 -9.99
CA ASP A 145 -5.36 16.87 -10.49
C ASP A 145 -4.78 18.13 -11.15
N SER A 146 -5.63 19.02 -11.69
CA SER A 146 -5.18 20.27 -12.29
C SER A 146 -4.69 21.29 -11.26
N LYS A 147 -5.27 21.29 -10.07
CA LYS A 147 -4.88 22.14 -8.94
C LYS A 147 -3.93 21.44 -7.96
N LEU A 148 -3.70 20.13 -8.15
CA LEU A 148 -2.91 19.30 -7.24
C LEU A 148 -3.43 19.35 -5.79
N VAL A 149 -4.76 19.25 -5.63
CA VAL A 149 -5.44 19.29 -4.34
C VAL A 149 -6.47 18.18 -4.25
N ALA A 150 -6.65 17.66 -3.04
CA ALA A 150 -7.76 16.77 -2.68
C ALA A 150 -8.60 17.42 -1.58
N GLU A 151 -9.88 17.57 -1.82
CA GLU A 151 -10.87 17.94 -0.83
C GLU A 151 -11.36 16.67 -0.15
N ILE A 152 -11.24 16.61 1.18
CA ILE A 152 -11.63 15.46 2.00
C ILE A 152 -12.79 15.88 2.89
N ILE A 153 -13.91 15.17 2.78
CA ILE A 153 -15.06 15.32 3.67
C ILE A 153 -15.16 14.04 4.50
N LYS A 154 -14.83 14.13 5.79
CA LYS A 154 -14.88 13.01 6.73
C LYS A 154 -15.76 13.36 7.91
N ASP A 155 -16.80 12.56 8.15
CA ASP A 155 -17.74 12.75 9.26
C ASP A 155 -18.22 14.22 9.37
N LYS A 156 -18.63 14.80 8.21
CA LYS A 156 -19.08 16.21 8.04
C LYS A 156 -17.99 17.27 8.21
N LYS A 157 -16.75 16.91 8.55
CA LYS A 157 -15.60 17.84 8.58
C LYS A 157 -14.95 17.88 7.21
N ARG A 158 -14.55 19.09 6.77
CA ARG A 158 -13.92 19.33 5.48
C ARG A 158 -12.46 19.72 5.67
N TYR A 159 -11.60 19.13 4.85
CA TYR A 159 -10.16 19.37 4.82
C TYR A 159 -9.72 19.52 3.37
N GLU A 160 -8.62 20.24 3.17
CA GLU A 160 -7.93 20.30 1.89
C GLU A 160 -6.48 19.84 2.07
N VAL A 161 -5.99 19.00 1.17
CA VAL A 161 -4.63 18.47 1.21
C VAL A 161 -4.00 18.62 -0.17
N LYS A 162 -2.76 19.11 -0.22
CA LYS A 162 -1.97 19.09 -1.45
C LYS A 162 -1.62 17.66 -1.83
N VAL A 163 -1.78 17.33 -3.10
CA VAL A 163 -1.47 16.00 -3.64
C VAL A 163 -0.54 16.15 -4.85
N PRO A 164 0.38 15.21 -5.09
CA PRO A 164 1.14 15.19 -6.32
C PRO A 164 0.25 14.74 -7.50
N SER A 165 0.66 15.06 -8.72
CA SER A 165 0.01 14.56 -9.92
C SER A 165 0.04 13.03 -9.96
N GLY A 166 -1.05 12.42 -10.42
CA GLY A 166 -1.17 10.97 -10.50
C GLY A 166 -1.37 10.26 -9.17
N VAL A 167 -1.68 11.00 -8.07
CA VAL A 167 -1.95 10.39 -6.77
C VAL A 167 -3.06 9.36 -6.89
N GLN A 168 -2.87 8.21 -6.25
CA GLN A 168 -3.84 7.12 -6.21
C GLN A 168 -4.68 7.17 -4.93
N ASP A 169 -5.82 6.48 -4.91
CA ASP A 169 -6.56 6.17 -3.69
C ASP A 169 -6.33 4.72 -3.23
N GLU A 170 -6.92 4.34 -2.10
CA GLU A 170 -6.74 3.02 -1.47
C GLU A 170 -7.19 1.85 -2.37
N LEU A 171 -8.12 2.06 -3.30
CA LEU A 171 -8.59 1.02 -4.20
C LEU A 171 -7.91 1.09 -5.57
N SER A 172 -7.76 2.30 -6.13
CA SER A 172 -7.15 2.48 -7.44
C SER A 172 -5.70 1.99 -7.50
N MET A 173 -4.93 2.12 -6.40
CA MET A 173 -3.55 1.64 -6.35
C MET A 173 -3.41 0.13 -6.62
N LEU A 174 -4.38 -0.70 -6.21
CA LEU A 174 -4.36 -2.15 -6.47
C LEU A 174 -4.56 -2.45 -7.96
N TYR A 175 -5.47 -1.72 -8.61
CA TYR A 175 -5.70 -1.84 -10.04
C TYR A 175 -4.55 -1.23 -10.86
N LEU A 176 -3.89 -0.16 -10.37
CA LEU A 176 -2.71 0.40 -11.02
C LEU A 176 -1.58 -0.64 -11.13
N ILE A 177 -1.34 -1.43 -10.07
CA ILE A 177 -0.36 -2.51 -10.08
C ILE A 177 -0.70 -3.55 -11.16
N ARG A 178 -1.98 -3.91 -11.33
CA ARG A 178 -2.43 -4.82 -12.39
C ARG A 178 -2.20 -4.27 -13.79
N LEU A 179 -2.33 -2.96 -13.96
CA LEU A 179 -2.22 -2.30 -15.25
C LEU A 179 -0.77 -2.04 -15.69
N ARG A 180 0.19 -2.22 -14.81
CA ARG A 180 1.60 -1.90 -15.10
C ARG A 180 2.46 -3.14 -15.07
N LYS A 181 3.37 -3.23 -16.05
CA LYS A 181 4.34 -4.32 -16.08
C LYS A 181 5.29 -4.17 -14.90
N VAL A 182 5.42 -5.25 -14.10
CA VAL A 182 6.34 -5.33 -12.98
C VAL A 182 7.32 -6.48 -13.19
N GLU A 183 8.59 -6.27 -12.82
CA GLU A 183 9.67 -7.23 -13.05
C GLU A 183 10.40 -7.54 -11.74
N VAL A 184 10.70 -8.83 -11.52
CA VAL A 184 11.39 -9.30 -10.31
C VAL A 184 12.74 -8.60 -10.14
N GLY A 185 13.01 -8.16 -8.91
CA GLY A 185 14.22 -7.43 -8.53
C GLY A 185 14.08 -5.91 -8.62
N ASN A 186 13.01 -5.40 -9.23
CA ASN A 186 12.78 -3.96 -9.34
C ASN A 186 11.94 -3.44 -8.17
N GLU A 187 12.07 -2.13 -7.96
CA GLU A 187 11.24 -1.36 -7.04
C GLU A 187 10.50 -0.28 -7.81
N TYR A 188 9.24 -0.08 -7.47
CA TYR A 188 8.36 0.92 -8.06
C TYR A 188 7.77 1.81 -6.99
N GLU A 189 7.54 3.08 -7.31
CA GLU A 189 6.93 4.03 -6.39
C GLU A 189 5.77 4.80 -7.02
N PHE A 190 4.84 5.19 -6.20
CA PHE A 190 3.74 6.10 -6.52
C PHE A 190 3.18 6.72 -5.25
N SER A 191 2.50 7.84 -5.38
CA SER A 191 1.82 8.49 -4.25
C SER A 191 0.40 7.98 -4.11
N ALA A 192 -0.05 7.78 -2.86
CA ALA A 192 -1.43 7.43 -2.56
C ALA A 192 -1.98 8.24 -1.39
N ILE A 193 -3.26 8.63 -1.51
CA ILE A 193 -4.01 9.24 -0.41
C ILE A 193 -4.74 8.14 0.37
N VAL A 194 -4.41 8.02 1.65
CA VAL A 194 -5.01 7.03 2.57
C VAL A 194 -5.62 7.78 3.74
N GLY A 195 -6.94 7.70 3.87
CA GLY A 195 -7.69 8.52 4.82
C GLY A 195 -7.54 10.01 4.50
N SER A 196 -6.75 10.74 5.30
CA SER A 196 -6.51 12.18 5.12
C SER A 196 -5.04 12.54 4.88
N LYS A 197 -4.19 11.56 4.54
CA LYS A 197 -2.76 11.77 4.36
C LYS A 197 -2.28 11.19 3.04
N VAL A 198 -1.28 11.85 2.46
CA VAL A 198 -0.57 11.36 1.28
C VAL A 198 0.67 10.59 1.73
N TYR A 199 0.86 9.41 1.14
CA TYR A 199 2.01 8.54 1.38
C TYR A 199 2.73 8.28 0.07
N ASN A 200 4.05 8.18 0.12
CA ASN A 200 4.81 7.55 -0.94
C ASN A 200 4.78 6.03 -0.70
N ILE A 201 4.24 5.29 -1.66
CA ILE A 201 4.15 3.83 -1.62
C ILE A 201 5.29 3.28 -2.46
N VAL A 202 6.10 2.42 -1.85
CA VAL A 202 7.15 1.68 -2.56
C VAL A 202 6.72 0.22 -2.66
N VAL A 203 6.77 -0.31 -3.87
CA VAL A 203 6.45 -1.71 -4.17
C VAL A 203 7.71 -2.41 -4.64
N GLN A 204 8.19 -3.36 -3.86
CA GLN A 204 9.32 -4.23 -4.19
C GLN A 204 8.82 -5.50 -4.84
N VAL A 205 9.36 -5.87 -6.00
CA VAL A 205 9.04 -7.13 -6.67
C VAL A 205 10.05 -8.19 -6.24
N LEU A 206 9.66 -9.02 -5.27
CA LEU A 206 10.60 -9.86 -4.53
C LEU A 206 11.05 -11.10 -5.33
N ARG A 207 10.08 -11.86 -5.85
CA ARG A 207 10.33 -13.17 -6.47
C ARG A 207 9.12 -13.68 -7.23
N THR A 208 9.30 -14.74 -7.98
CA THR A 208 8.19 -15.60 -8.42
C THR A 208 8.11 -16.81 -7.51
N GLU A 209 6.88 -17.29 -7.26
CA GLU A 209 6.65 -18.56 -6.58
C GLU A 209 5.35 -19.20 -7.08
N GLU A 210 5.25 -20.52 -6.93
CA GLU A 210 4.07 -21.28 -7.29
C GLU A 210 3.23 -21.53 -6.05
N ILE A 211 1.97 -21.10 -6.08
CA ILE A 211 1.01 -21.34 -5.00
C ILE A 211 -0.26 -21.99 -5.52
N LYS A 212 -1.01 -22.66 -4.63
CA LYS A 212 -2.34 -23.18 -4.97
C LYS A 212 -3.37 -22.06 -4.89
N THR A 213 -4.11 -21.85 -5.98
CA THR A 213 -5.17 -20.85 -6.11
C THR A 213 -6.45 -21.50 -6.64
N ILE A 214 -7.49 -20.70 -6.94
CA ILE A 214 -8.69 -21.16 -7.66
C ILE A 214 -8.38 -21.64 -9.09
N PHE A 215 -7.27 -21.21 -9.66
CA PHE A 215 -6.80 -21.62 -11.00
C PHE A 215 -5.90 -22.87 -10.96
N GLY A 216 -5.82 -23.57 -9.80
CA GLY A 216 -4.90 -24.68 -9.59
C GLY A 216 -3.52 -24.21 -9.09
N ARG A 217 -2.46 -24.94 -9.49
CA ARG A 217 -1.08 -24.51 -9.25
C ARG A 217 -0.75 -23.33 -10.16
N THR A 218 -0.50 -22.18 -9.57
CA THR A 218 -0.39 -20.91 -10.29
C THR A 218 0.96 -20.28 -10.00
N LYS A 219 1.70 -19.98 -11.05
CA LYS A 219 2.92 -19.18 -10.95
C LYS A 219 2.52 -17.73 -10.65
N THR A 220 3.07 -17.19 -9.59
CA THR A 220 2.75 -15.82 -9.12
C THR A 220 4.00 -14.97 -9.01
N ILE A 221 3.83 -13.66 -9.03
CA ILE A 221 4.82 -12.65 -8.65
C ILE A 221 4.45 -12.17 -7.25
N VAL A 222 5.44 -12.15 -6.35
CA VAL A 222 5.27 -11.68 -4.97
C VAL A 222 5.78 -10.25 -4.86
N LEU A 223 4.90 -9.36 -4.44
CA LEU A 223 5.15 -7.95 -4.23
C LEU A 223 5.12 -7.63 -2.73
N ARG A 224 5.97 -6.70 -2.30
CA ARG A 224 5.95 -6.15 -0.95
C ARG A 224 5.72 -4.66 -1.01
N SER A 225 4.73 -4.15 -0.31
CA SER A 225 4.45 -2.71 -0.25
C SER A 225 4.88 -2.10 1.08
N MET A 226 5.43 -0.88 0.99
CA MET A 226 5.83 -0.05 2.12
C MET A 226 5.14 1.32 2.02
N PRO A 227 4.88 2.05 3.12
CA PRO A 227 5.34 1.82 4.50
C PRO A 227 4.53 0.76 5.26
N ARG A 228 3.35 0.36 4.75
CA ARG A 228 2.59 -0.74 5.34
C ARG A 228 3.14 -2.05 4.80
N ASP A 229 3.83 -2.81 5.64
CA ASP A 229 4.41 -4.10 5.26
C ASP A 229 3.31 -5.10 4.90
N ALA A 230 2.95 -5.12 3.62
CA ALA A 230 1.97 -6.03 3.05
C ALA A 230 2.59 -6.81 1.90
N LEU A 231 2.24 -8.09 1.79
CA LEU A 231 2.63 -8.94 0.69
C LEU A 231 1.42 -9.19 -0.22
N LEU A 232 1.62 -9.04 -1.52
CA LEU A 232 0.61 -9.26 -2.55
C LEU A 232 1.13 -10.29 -3.54
N TRP A 233 0.36 -11.34 -3.81
CA TRP A 233 0.60 -12.30 -4.87
C TRP A 233 -0.32 -12.00 -6.04
N ILE A 234 0.27 -11.73 -7.20
CA ILE A 234 -0.46 -11.56 -8.45
C ILE A 234 -0.10 -12.71 -9.40
N THR A 235 -1.00 -13.10 -10.30
CA THR A 235 -0.68 -14.11 -11.33
C THR A 235 0.45 -13.57 -12.23
N ASN A 236 1.35 -14.49 -12.63
CA ASN A 236 2.47 -14.14 -13.52
C ASN A 236 2.03 -14.29 -14.99
N ASP A 237 1.00 -13.53 -15.36
CA ASP A 237 0.45 -13.42 -16.70
C ASP A 237 0.07 -11.95 -16.99
N GLU A 238 -0.49 -11.69 -18.16
CA GLU A 238 -0.88 -10.34 -18.57
C GLU A 238 -1.99 -9.73 -17.68
N ASN A 239 -2.83 -10.55 -17.03
CA ASN A 239 -3.94 -10.06 -16.22
C ASN A 239 -3.52 -9.63 -14.82
N GLN A 240 -2.38 -10.17 -14.31
CA GLN A 240 -1.86 -9.86 -12.97
C GLN A 240 -2.96 -9.89 -11.89
N ILE A 241 -3.77 -10.98 -11.88
CA ILE A 241 -4.88 -11.12 -10.93
C ILE A 241 -4.33 -11.23 -9.51
N PRO A 242 -4.77 -10.36 -8.56
CA PRO A 242 -4.42 -10.51 -7.16
C PRO A 242 -5.06 -11.79 -6.59
N VAL A 243 -4.24 -12.77 -6.25
CA VAL A 243 -4.73 -14.09 -5.76
C VAL A 243 -4.58 -14.25 -4.27
N ARG A 244 -3.68 -13.48 -3.64
CA ARG A 244 -3.50 -13.45 -2.19
C ARG A 244 -2.96 -12.11 -1.74
N LEU A 245 -3.44 -11.63 -0.57
CA LEU A 245 -2.91 -10.50 0.16
C LEU A 245 -2.64 -10.93 1.60
N GLU A 246 -1.46 -10.59 2.14
CA GLU A 246 -1.11 -10.77 3.54
C GLU A 246 -0.72 -9.43 4.17
N ILE A 247 -1.29 -9.12 5.33
CA ILE A 247 -1.00 -7.88 6.07
C ILE A 247 -0.81 -8.22 7.54
N ASN A 248 0.26 -7.72 8.14
CA ASN A 248 0.42 -7.75 9.58
C ASN A 248 -0.41 -6.65 10.22
N THR A 249 -1.33 -7.00 11.10
CA THR A 249 -2.21 -6.07 11.82
C THR A 249 -1.99 -6.18 13.32
N LYS A 250 -2.52 -5.23 14.09
CA LYS A 250 -2.46 -5.26 15.56
C LYS A 250 -3.14 -6.50 16.15
N ILE A 251 -4.14 -7.04 15.48
CA ILE A 251 -4.89 -8.22 15.92
C ILE A 251 -4.31 -9.53 15.37
N GLY A 252 -3.24 -9.45 14.57
CA GLY A 252 -2.52 -10.59 13.99
C GLY A 252 -2.44 -10.51 12.46
N LYS A 253 -1.88 -11.56 11.86
CA LYS A 253 -1.76 -11.68 10.40
C LYS A 253 -3.16 -11.84 9.78
N LEU A 254 -3.48 -10.93 8.85
CA LEU A 254 -4.64 -11.01 7.98
C LEU A 254 -4.21 -11.62 6.65
N ILE A 255 -4.96 -12.58 6.15
CA ILE A 255 -4.77 -13.21 4.84
C ILE A 255 -6.10 -13.14 4.08
N ALA A 256 -6.07 -12.57 2.89
CA ALA A 256 -7.16 -12.61 1.93
C ALA A 256 -6.75 -13.49 0.75
N ASP A 257 -7.43 -14.62 0.56
CA ASP A 257 -7.23 -15.57 -0.55
C ASP A 257 -8.36 -15.42 -1.55
N LEU A 258 -8.05 -15.33 -2.84
CA LEU A 258 -9.05 -15.33 -3.91
C LEU A 258 -9.81 -16.65 -3.90
N LYS A 259 -11.15 -16.55 -3.79
CA LYS A 259 -12.09 -17.68 -3.67
C LYS A 259 -12.89 -17.91 -4.94
N ALA A 260 -13.26 -16.83 -5.63
CA ALA A 260 -14.01 -16.88 -6.88
C ALA A 260 -13.69 -15.67 -7.76
N MET A 261 -13.85 -15.85 -9.07
CA MET A 261 -13.74 -14.80 -10.08
C MET A 261 -14.82 -15.00 -11.15
N SER A 262 -15.46 -13.91 -11.57
CA SER A 262 -16.45 -13.89 -12.64
C SER A 262 -16.29 -12.66 -13.55
#